data_e0d6145530c7cbba8131a7b765fca69b
#
_entry.id   e0d6145530c7cbba8131a7b765fca69b
#
_cell.length_a   1.000
_cell.length_b   1.000
_cell.length_c   1.000
_cell.angle_alpha   90.00
_cell.angle_beta   90.00
_cell.angle_gamma   90.00
#
_symmetry.space_group_name_H-M   'P 1'
#
loop_
_entity.id
_entity.type
_entity.pdbx_description
1 polymer ?
#
loop_
_entity_poly.entity_id
_entity_poly.type
_entity_poly.pdbx_seq_one_letter_code
_entity_poly.pdbx_strand_id
1 'polypeptide(L)'
;MLTEENKDIVRREIEEIWNKGNMAVADEFLATNFVYHDPCGTPETLNLEAYKQGAIDTRTDFPDFHVTIEEQIAEGDKVVTRWTCTGTHKGKSGDIDIAPTGKQVTIEGVTIDHIAGGKILEEWWFRELMVMKLGYKIVPPSK
;
A
#
# COMPACT_ATOMS: atom_id res chain seq x y z
N MET A 1 -24.75 -5.47 -4.64
CA MET A 1 -24.47 -6.54 -3.66
C MET A 1 -23.30 -6.13 -2.79
N LEU A 2 -23.28 -6.56 -1.56
CA LEU A 2 -22.27 -6.16 -0.57
C LEU A 2 -20.84 -6.41 -1.04
N THR A 3 -20.57 -7.55 -1.70
CA THR A 3 -19.23 -7.86 -2.21
C THR A 3 -18.77 -6.87 -3.27
N GLU A 4 -19.65 -6.42 -4.14
CA GLU A 4 -19.32 -5.41 -5.14
C GLU A 4 -19.10 -4.04 -4.51
N GLU A 5 -19.89 -3.69 -3.51
CA GLU A 5 -19.71 -2.47 -2.75
C GLU A 5 -18.37 -2.47 -2.03
N ASN A 6 -18.01 -3.60 -1.42
CA ASN A 6 -16.72 -3.75 -0.72
C ASN A 6 -15.53 -3.63 -1.67
N LYS A 7 -15.63 -4.25 -2.86
CA LYS A 7 -14.60 -4.09 -3.90
C LYS A 7 -14.44 -2.62 -4.30
N ASP A 8 -15.55 -1.91 -4.44
CA ASP A 8 -15.54 -0.50 -4.83
C ASP A 8 -14.85 0.37 -3.76
N ILE A 9 -15.09 0.10 -2.49
CA ILE A 9 -14.42 0.81 -1.40
C ILE A 9 -12.89 0.70 -1.55
N VAL A 10 -12.39 -0.51 -1.80
CA VAL A 10 -10.95 -0.75 -1.96
C VAL A 10 -10.43 -0.05 -3.21
N ARG A 11 -11.15 -0.11 -4.34
CA ARG A 11 -10.75 0.58 -5.58
C ARG A 11 -10.62 2.08 -5.37
N ARG A 12 -11.60 2.67 -4.69
CA ARG A 12 -11.62 4.11 -4.44
C ARG A 12 -10.53 4.53 -3.46
N GLU A 13 -10.28 3.73 -2.44
CA GLU A 13 -9.21 3.96 -1.50
C GLU A 13 -7.84 3.98 -2.21
N ILE A 14 -7.57 2.99 -3.04
CA ILE A 14 -6.33 2.91 -3.81
C ILE A 14 -6.20 4.14 -4.72
N GLU A 15 -7.25 4.50 -5.43
CA GLU A 15 -7.22 5.63 -6.35
C GLU A 15 -6.97 6.95 -5.62
N GLU A 16 -7.70 7.21 -4.55
CA GLU A 16 -7.59 8.49 -3.85
C GLU A 16 -6.29 8.61 -3.03
N ILE A 17 -5.95 7.59 -2.27
CA ILE A 17 -4.81 7.65 -1.35
C ILE A 17 -3.50 7.39 -2.07
N TRP A 18 -3.41 6.28 -2.80
CA TRP A 18 -2.15 5.87 -3.42
C TRP A 18 -1.88 6.53 -4.76
N ASN A 19 -2.87 6.65 -5.62
CA ASN A 19 -2.67 7.23 -6.96
C ASN A 19 -2.72 8.76 -6.96
N LYS A 20 -3.61 9.36 -6.17
CA LYS A 20 -3.74 10.82 -6.12
C LYS A 20 -3.03 11.47 -4.94
N GLY A 21 -2.73 10.71 -3.89
CA GLY A 21 -2.14 11.28 -2.68
C GLY A 21 -3.10 12.12 -1.87
N ASN A 22 -4.40 11.89 -2.01
CA ASN A 22 -5.43 12.69 -1.33
C ASN A 22 -5.72 12.14 0.06
N MET A 23 -4.86 12.49 1.02
CA MET A 23 -5.02 12.03 2.41
C MET A 23 -6.26 12.61 3.09
N ALA A 24 -6.79 13.72 2.59
CA ALA A 24 -7.96 14.39 3.19
C ALA A 24 -9.21 13.51 3.17
N VAL A 25 -9.32 12.57 2.22
CA VAL A 25 -10.48 11.66 2.12
C VAL A 25 -10.22 10.28 2.72
N ALA A 26 -9.08 10.09 3.37
CA ALA A 26 -8.71 8.77 3.93
C ALA A 26 -9.77 8.23 4.89
N ASP A 27 -10.34 9.10 5.72
CA ASP A 27 -11.33 8.71 6.73
C ASP A 27 -12.67 8.26 6.11
N GLU A 28 -12.90 8.53 4.84
CA GLU A 28 -14.09 8.01 4.14
C GLU A 28 -13.98 6.51 3.86
N PHE A 29 -12.76 6.00 3.74
CA PHE A 29 -12.49 4.61 3.37
C PHE A 29 -11.90 3.77 4.50
N LEU A 30 -11.22 4.41 5.45
CA LEU A 30 -10.47 3.73 6.51
C LEU A 30 -11.11 4.03 7.87
N ALA A 31 -11.30 2.98 8.67
CA ALA A 31 -11.83 3.12 10.03
C ALA A 31 -10.85 3.86 10.93
N THR A 32 -11.35 4.56 11.95
CA THR A 32 -10.50 5.29 12.90
C THR A 32 -9.53 4.38 13.63
N ASN A 33 -9.93 3.13 13.88
CA ASN A 33 -9.10 2.10 14.51
C ASN A 33 -8.48 1.14 13.49
N PHE A 34 -8.32 1.59 12.24
CA PHE A 34 -7.68 0.84 11.17
C PHE A 34 -6.28 0.38 11.58
N VAL A 35 -5.94 -0.86 11.23
CA VAL A 35 -4.59 -1.41 11.37
C VAL A 35 -4.18 -2.11 10.09
N TYR A 36 -2.88 -2.12 9.81
CA TYR A 36 -2.39 -2.90 8.68
C TYR A 36 -1.11 -3.66 9.03
N HIS A 37 -0.87 -4.71 8.26
CA HIS A 37 0.24 -5.63 8.43
C HIS A 37 0.99 -5.72 7.11
N ASP A 38 2.30 -5.51 7.17
CA ASP A 38 3.18 -5.59 6.00
C ASP A 38 4.34 -6.53 6.31
N PRO A 39 4.07 -7.85 6.44
CA PRO A 39 5.10 -8.79 6.91
C PRO A 39 6.32 -8.89 6.01
N CYS A 40 6.21 -8.50 4.74
CA CYS A 40 7.38 -8.45 3.85
C CYS A 40 8.28 -7.25 4.16
N GLY A 41 7.75 -6.19 4.76
CA GLY A 41 8.48 -4.97 5.08
C GLY A 41 8.84 -4.83 6.55
N THR A 42 7.89 -5.06 7.45
CA THR A 42 8.08 -4.93 8.89
C THR A 42 7.23 -5.95 9.66
N PRO A 43 7.75 -6.50 10.78
CA PRO A 43 6.95 -7.40 11.61
C PRO A 43 5.90 -6.68 12.46
N GLU A 44 5.93 -5.36 12.52
CA GLU A 44 5.05 -4.57 13.38
C GLU A 44 3.67 -4.39 12.77
N THR A 45 2.64 -4.33 13.63
CA THR A 45 1.30 -3.91 13.24
C THR A 45 1.27 -2.38 13.26
N LEU A 46 0.77 -1.77 12.19
CA LEU A 46 0.81 -0.33 12.00
C LEU A 46 -0.60 0.26 12.02
N ASN A 47 -0.71 1.51 12.46
CA ASN A 47 -1.99 2.19 12.60
C ASN A 47 -2.29 3.11 11.42
N LEU A 48 -3.44 3.81 11.48
CA LEU A 48 -3.89 4.70 10.41
C LEU A 48 -2.89 5.83 10.12
N GLU A 49 -2.31 6.43 11.15
CA GLU A 49 -1.33 7.52 10.95
C GLU A 49 -0.08 7.01 10.24
N ALA A 50 0.40 5.82 10.61
CA ALA A 50 1.54 5.20 9.94
C ALA A 50 1.21 4.88 8.48
N TYR A 51 -0.03 4.45 8.21
CA TYR A 51 -0.49 4.17 6.85
C TYR A 51 -0.47 5.43 5.97
N LYS A 52 -1.04 6.52 6.49
CA LYS A 52 -1.05 7.80 5.78
C LYS A 52 0.38 8.29 5.52
N GLN A 53 1.24 8.21 6.54
CA GLN A 53 2.63 8.62 6.41
C GLN A 53 3.37 7.75 5.38
N GLY A 54 3.11 6.45 5.37
CA GLY A 54 3.69 5.54 4.38
C GLY A 54 3.30 5.90 2.96
N ALA A 55 2.04 6.28 2.74
CA ALA A 55 1.57 6.73 1.43
C ALA A 55 2.26 8.04 1.01
N ILE A 56 2.39 8.98 1.94
CA ILE A 56 3.09 10.25 1.68
C ILE A 56 4.56 9.99 1.33
N ASP A 57 5.23 9.14 2.10
CA ASP A 57 6.64 8.80 1.89
C ASP A 57 6.86 8.09 0.55
N THR A 58 5.99 7.16 0.21
CA THR A 58 6.06 6.45 -1.07
C THR A 58 5.94 7.42 -2.24
N ARG A 59 5.01 8.37 -2.17
CA ARG A 59 4.81 9.36 -3.22
C ARG A 59 5.91 10.42 -3.24
N THR A 60 6.61 10.63 -2.13
CA THR A 60 7.80 11.47 -2.08
C THR A 60 8.97 10.79 -2.79
N ASP A 61 9.18 9.50 -2.51
CA ASP A 61 10.27 8.73 -3.11
C ASP A 61 10.01 8.43 -4.59
N PHE A 62 8.75 8.22 -4.94
CA PHE A 62 8.29 7.88 -6.30
C PHE A 62 7.16 8.84 -6.69
N PRO A 63 7.47 10.07 -7.15
CA PRO A 63 6.41 11.07 -7.44
C PRO A 63 5.39 10.63 -8.48
N ASP A 64 5.77 9.74 -9.38
CA ASP A 64 4.91 9.16 -10.41
C ASP A 64 4.30 7.81 -9.99
N PHE A 65 4.29 7.51 -8.69
CA PHE A 65 3.74 6.25 -8.16
C PHE A 65 2.32 6.01 -8.63
N HIS A 66 2.07 4.82 -9.19
CA HIS A 66 0.75 4.45 -9.69
C HIS A 66 0.48 2.97 -9.45
N VAL A 67 -0.69 2.69 -8.90
CA VAL A 67 -1.18 1.33 -8.66
C VAL A 67 -2.23 1.00 -9.70
N THR A 68 -2.06 -0.14 -10.36
CA THR A 68 -3.04 -0.72 -11.27
C THR A 68 -3.63 -1.97 -10.61
N ILE A 69 -4.96 -2.01 -10.49
CA ILE A 69 -5.65 -3.18 -9.96
C ILE A 69 -5.78 -4.20 -11.10
N GLU A 70 -5.19 -5.38 -10.92
CA GLU A 70 -5.23 -6.44 -11.91
C GLU A 70 -6.49 -7.30 -11.76
N GLU A 71 -6.85 -7.66 -10.53
CA GLU A 71 -8.09 -8.38 -10.26
C GLU A 71 -8.50 -8.23 -8.80
N GLN A 72 -9.78 -8.42 -8.53
CA GLN A 72 -10.32 -8.44 -7.17
C GLN A 72 -11.24 -9.64 -7.00
N ILE A 73 -11.13 -10.27 -5.84
CA ILE A 73 -11.98 -11.37 -5.42
C ILE A 73 -12.55 -11.00 -4.05
N ALA A 74 -13.85 -11.12 -3.87
CA ALA A 74 -14.47 -10.80 -2.59
C ALA A 74 -15.39 -11.93 -2.14
N GLU A 75 -15.35 -12.20 -0.85
CA GLU A 75 -16.25 -13.17 -0.20
C GLU A 75 -16.56 -12.65 1.20
N GLY A 76 -17.85 -12.53 1.51
CA GLY A 76 -18.27 -11.98 2.79
C GLY A 76 -17.78 -10.54 2.95
N ASP A 77 -17.07 -10.29 4.04
CA ASP A 77 -16.52 -8.99 4.39
C ASP A 77 -15.05 -8.80 3.99
N LYS A 78 -14.52 -9.72 3.19
CA LYS A 78 -13.12 -9.70 2.77
C LYS A 78 -12.98 -9.42 1.28
N VAL A 79 -11.96 -8.62 0.94
CA VAL A 79 -11.62 -8.31 -0.46
C VAL A 79 -10.14 -8.62 -0.65
N VAL A 80 -9.84 -9.42 -1.67
CA VAL A 80 -8.47 -9.70 -2.10
C VAL A 80 -8.24 -8.94 -3.40
N THR A 81 -7.20 -8.12 -3.43
CA THR A 81 -6.84 -7.32 -4.60
C THR A 81 -5.41 -7.67 -5.03
N ARG A 82 -5.27 -8.14 -6.26
CA ARG A 82 -3.95 -8.31 -6.87
C ARG A 82 -3.65 -7.06 -7.69
N TRP A 83 -2.49 -6.47 -7.46
CA TRP A 83 -2.13 -5.19 -8.07
C TRP A 83 -0.69 -5.16 -8.52
N THR A 84 -0.40 -4.23 -9.44
CA THR A 84 0.94 -3.87 -9.89
C THR A 84 1.14 -2.40 -9.64
N CYS A 85 2.27 -2.00 -9.11
CA CYS A 85 2.58 -0.58 -9.01
C CYS A 85 3.90 -0.26 -9.70
N THR A 86 3.99 0.97 -10.21
CA THR A 86 5.17 1.47 -10.89
C THR A 86 5.55 2.82 -10.30
N GLY A 87 6.81 3.16 -10.39
CA GLY A 87 7.31 4.47 -9.98
C GLY A 87 8.77 4.64 -10.34
N THR A 88 9.20 5.90 -10.39
CA THR A 88 10.60 6.27 -10.62
C THR A 88 11.18 6.83 -9.34
N HIS A 89 12.30 6.27 -8.89
CA HIS A 89 12.94 6.66 -7.64
C HIS A 89 13.63 8.02 -7.76
N LYS A 90 12.98 9.08 -7.29
CA LYS A 90 13.44 10.46 -7.42
C LYS A 90 13.58 11.21 -6.10
N GLY A 91 13.06 10.66 -4.99
CA GLY A 91 13.09 11.31 -3.69
C GLY A 91 13.70 10.43 -2.62
N LYS A 92 13.88 11.03 -1.44
CA LYS A 92 14.37 10.34 -0.25
C LYS A 92 13.58 10.84 0.94
N SER A 93 12.57 10.09 1.35
CA SER A 93 11.71 10.44 2.49
C SER A 93 12.28 10.03 3.84
N GLY A 94 13.04 8.95 3.87
CA GLY A 94 13.47 8.27 5.09
C GLY A 94 12.86 6.89 5.24
N ASP A 95 11.78 6.60 4.53
CA ASP A 95 11.20 5.26 4.48
C ASP A 95 12.14 4.31 3.72
N ILE A 96 12.69 4.80 2.61
CA ILE A 96 13.78 4.13 1.90
C ILE A 96 15.02 5.00 2.07
N ASP A 97 15.96 4.55 2.91
CA ASP A 97 17.18 5.32 3.19
C ASP A 97 18.25 5.10 2.11
N ILE A 98 17.88 5.47 0.89
CA ILE A 98 18.74 5.33 -0.30
C ILE A 98 18.63 6.62 -1.09
N ALA A 99 19.76 7.18 -1.49
CA ALA A 99 19.78 8.36 -2.34
C ALA A 99 19.05 8.08 -3.67
N PRO A 100 18.37 9.08 -4.25
CA PRO A 100 17.62 8.89 -5.49
C PRO A 100 18.46 8.25 -6.60
N THR A 101 17.95 7.15 -7.18
CA THR A 101 18.65 6.36 -8.20
C THR A 101 18.22 6.72 -9.61
N GLY A 102 17.04 7.34 -9.77
CA GLY A 102 16.45 7.59 -11.08
C GLY A 102 15.89 6.34 -11.76
N LYS A 103 15.93 5.18 -11.08
CA LYS A 103 15.43 3.92 -11.64
C LYS A 103 13.92 3.85 -11.61
N GLN A 104 13.33 3.37 -12.69
CA GLN A 104 11.92 3.00 -12.71
C GLN A 104 11.79 1.57 -12.19
N VAL A 105 10.86 1.37 -11.27
CA VAL A 105 10.61 0.04 -10.68
C VAL A 105 9.16 -0.35 -10.89
N THR A 106 8.94 -1.67 -10.98
CA THR A 106 7.61 -2.28 -11.03
C THR A 106 7.58 -3.36 -9.97
N ILE A 107 6.59 -3.31 -9.09
CA ILE A 107 6.39 -4.37 -8.11
C ILE A 107 4.96 -4.89 -8.19
N GLU A 108 4.81 -6.15 -7.82
CA GLU A 108 3.52 -6.82 -7.75
C GLU A 108 3.20 -7.17 -6.30
N GLY A 109 1.94 -7.20 -5.99
CA GLY A 109 1.51 -7.56 -4.65
C GLY A 109 0.04 -7.94 -4.59
N VAL A 110 -0.33 -8.40 -3.40
CA VAL A 110 -1.70 -8.78 -3.06
C VAL A 110 -2.03 -8.15 -1.71
N THR A 111 -3.21 -7.57 -1.64
CA THR A 111 -3.74 -6.99 -0.41
C THR A 111 -5.01 -7.75 -0.02
N ILE A 112 -5.15 -8.06 1.26
CA ILE A 112 -6.38 -8.63 1.81
C ILE A 112 -6.98 -7.58 2.74
N ASP A 113 -8.20 -7.14 2.44
CA ASP A 113 -8.90 -6.13 3.21
C ASP A 113 -10.09 -6.74 3.94
N HIS A 114 -10.25 -6.36 5.20
CA HIS A 114 -11.44 -6.68 6.00
C HIS A 114 -12.28 -5.41 6.11
N ILE A 115 -13.50 -5.47 5.59
CA ILE A 115 -14.43 -4.33 5.57
C ILE A 115 -15.41 -4.50 6.74
N ALA A 116 -15.62 -3.42 7.49
CA ALA A 116 -16.59 -3.38 8.57
C ALA A 116 -17.26 -2.01 8.60
N GLY A 117 -18.60 -1.99 8.63
CA GLY A 117 -19.35 -0.75 8.66
C GLY A 117 -19.10 0.17 7.47
N GLY A 118 -18.83 -0.40 6.30
CA GLY A 118 -18.58 0.39 5.10
C GLY A 118 -17.18 0.99 5.01
N LYS A 119 -16.26 0.58 5.88
CA LYS A 119 -14.88 1.05 5.88
C LYS A 119 -13.90 -0.09 6.03
N ILE A 120 -12.68 0.12 5.58
CA ILE A 120 -11.61 -0.86 5.74
C ILE A 120 -11.14 -0.80 7.20
N LEU A 121 -11.23 -1.93 7.90
CA LEU A 121 -10.83 -2.03 9.30
C LEU A 121 -9.43 -2.59 9.46
N GLU A 122 -9.07 -3.56 8.63
CA GLU A 122 -7.78 -4.23 8.70
C GLU A 122 -7.30 -4.59 7.30
N GLU A 123 -5.99 -4.49 7.08
CA GLU A 123 -5.39 -4.75 5.78
C GLU A 123 -4.11 -5.54 5.94
N TRP A 124 -3.89 -6.53 5.07
CA TRP A 124 -2.66 -7.33 4.99
C TRP A 124 -2.03 -7.14 3.63
N TRP A 125 -0.73 -6.82 3.60
CA TRP A 125 0.03 -6.63 2.38
C TRP A 125 1.03 -7.76 2.18
N PHE A 126 1.06 -8.34 0.98
CA PHE A 126 2.07 -9.29 0.56
C PHE A 126 2.60 -8.80 -0.78
N ARG A 127 3.87 -8.40 -0.80
CA ARG A 127 4.40 -7.66 -1.93
C ARG A 127 5.89 -7.86 -2.13
N GLU A 128 6.36 -7.61 -3.35
CA GLU A 128 7.78 -7.46 -3.60
C GLU A 128 8.30 -6.21 -2.91
N LEU A 129 9.60 -6.19 -2.59
CA LEU A 129 10.21 -5.04 -1.92
C LEU A 129 10.87 -4.12 -2.92
N MET A 130 10.56 -2.83 -2.85
CA MET A 130 11.11 -1.81 -3.75
C MET A 130 12.64 -1.72 -3.68
N VAL A 131 13.22 -1.84 -2.49
CA VAL A 131 14.67 -1.77 -2.32
C VAL A 131 15.39 -2.84 -3.14
N MET A 132 14.80 -4.04 -3.26
CA MET A 132 15.38 -5.11 -4.08
C MET A 132 15.31 -4.78 -5.57
N LYS A 133 14.23 -4.13 -6.00
CA LYS A 133 14.08 -3.68 -7.39
C LYS A 133 15.04 -2.55 -7.73
N LEU A 134 15.49 -1.79 -6.74
CA LEU A 134 16.51 -0.78 -6.92
C LEU A 134 17.93 -1.38 -6.97
N GLY A 135 18.06 -2.70 -6.77
CA GLY A 135 19.34 -3.39 -6.86
C GLY A 135 20.01 -3.63 -5.52
N TYR A 136 19.34 -3.35 -4.42
CA TYR A 136 19.87 -3.56 -3.07
C TYR A 136 19.40 -4.91 -2.54
N LYS A 137 20.25 -5.54 -1.75
CA LYS A 137 19.94 -6.83 -1.12
C LYS A 137 19.55 -6.60 0.34
N ILE A 138 18.62 -7.42 0.81
CA ILE A 138 18.31 -7.48 2.23
C ILE A 138 19.34 -8.41 2.88
N VAL A 139 20.04 -7.88 3.89
CA VAL A 139 21.03 -8.65 4.64
C VAL A 139 20.38 -9.08 5.95
N PRO A 140 20.38 -10.40 6.27
CA PRO A 140 19.86 -10.84 7.57
C PRO A 140 20.64 -10.23 8.72
N PRO A 141 19.98 -9.97 9.87
CA PRO A 141 20.69 -9.45 11.04
C PRO A 141 21.76 -10.42 11.48
N SER A 142 22.86 -9.87 11.98
CA SER A 142 23.95 -10.66 12.56
C SER A 142 23.48 -11.38 13.82
N LYS A 143 23.93 -12.63 13.99
CA LYS A 143 23.62 -13.41 15.19
C LYS A 143 24.52 -13.02 16.36
#